data_9b69d0c0cb1190337ad440134ac25bac
#
_entry.id   9b69d0c0cb1190337ad440134ac25bac
#
_cell.length_a   1.000
_cell.length_b   1.000
_cell.length_c   1.000
_cell.angle_alpha   90.00
_cell.angle_beta   90.00
_cell.angle_gamma   90.00
#
_symmetry.space_group_name_H-M   'P 1'
#
loop_
_entity.id
_entity.type
_entity.pdbx_description
1 polymer ?
#
loop_
_entity_poly.entity_id
_entity_poly.type
_entity_poly.pdbx_seq_one_letter_code
_entity_poly.pdbx_strand_id
1 'polypeptide(L)'
;MKLTNLKLTFGFILASCFFSQAAYTQDTATTFKLTQEAIKLRQQGAIGLETFLKSHLSDLTSPPSPEVKTALEQLCQQRDCYASKLYWYTDLEKAKAAAKTSGKPILSLRLLGRLDTDLSCANSRFFRVALYPNSEISQFLRENFILHWQTVRPVPKVTIDFGDGRKLERTITGNSIHYILDNAGRPIDAIPGLYGPKAFLKQLKQTEAIATELSKSSGTKYKSLLQQYHLRQLDGIQNQWRADLSQLGIQSPPQLVENPINLTSPPSARLAGSLAVSKSVVERPIINSIQPETLDVSSNSLKIIDQATWNKLAQLYQNDARLDTNSIALIQAKKLPNTTDRKNLSKVIRNFETVMALDTVRNEYILHRQIHQWFLEENETSDVNKLNEKVYAELFLTPSSDPWLGLANNDTYNAIDNGGIVENPVSRSR
;
A
#
# COMPACT_ATOMS: atom_id res chain seq x y z
N MET A 1 55.29 11.17 -54.46
CA MET A 1 55.15 9.70 -54.40
C MET A 1 54.35 9.39 -53.10
N LYS A 2 53.21 8.72 -53.33
CA LYS A 2 52.24 8.04 -52.46
C LYS A 2 51.20 8.86 -51.71
N LEU A 3 50.16 9.19 -52.42
CA LEU A 3 48.78 9.33 -51.94
C LEU A 3 48.16 7.92 -51.99
N THR A 4 47.91 7.28 -50.88
CA THR A 4 46.93 6.19 -50.72
C THR A 4 46.77 5.91 -49.23
N ASN A 5 45.58 6.13 -48.72
CA ASN A 5 44.91 5.53 -47.57
C ASN A 5 44.11 6.55 -46.76
N LEU A 6 43.06 7.10 -47.38
CA LEU A 6 42.06 7.86 -46.64
C LEU A 6 40.63 7.61 -47.16
N LYS A 7 40.25 6.33 -47.34
CA LYS A 7 38.87 6.00 -47.79
C LYS A 7 38.21 4.83 -47.02
N LEU A 8 38.78 4.31 -45.93
CA LEU A 8 38.18 3.16 -45.24
C LEU A 8 37.60 3.48 -43.84
N THR A 9 37.77 4.70 -43.32
CA THR A 9 37.34 5.02 -41.95
C THR A 9 35.98 5.71 -41.88
N PHE A 10 35.42 6.16 -43.01
CA PHE A 10 34.13 6.87 -43.03
C PHE A 10 32.91 5.95 -43.14
N GLY A 11 33.07 4.72 -43.57
CA GLY A 11 31.98 3.73 -43.76
C GLY A 11 31.50 3.09 -42.44
N PHE A 12 32.36 2.98 -41.44
CA PHE A 12 32.02 2.29 -40.17
C PHE A 12 31.24 3.17 -39.17
N ILE A 13 31.41 4.48 -39.22
CA ILE A 13 30.71 5.40 -38.30
C ILE A 13 29.26 5.63 -38.73
N LEU A 14 28.97 5.62 -40.02
CA LEU A 14 27.59 5.76 -40.55
C LEU A 14 26.74 4.51 -40.29
N ALA A 15 27.31 3.30 -40.32
CA ALA A 15 26.59 2.05 -40.07
C ALA A 15 26.18 1.92 -38.60
N SER A 16 27.02 2.35 -37.65
CA SER A 16 26.69 2.30 -36.21
C SER A 16 25.57 3.26 -35.81
N CYS A 17 25.44 4.42 -36.43
CA CYS A 17 24.34 5.36 -36.18
C CYS A 17 22.99 4.88 -36.74
N PHE A 18 22.97 4.16 -37.85
CA PHE A 18 21.74 3.61 -38.42
C PHE A 18 21.22 2.40 -37.63
N PHE A 19 22.08 1.56 -37.07
CA PHE A 19 21.66 0.44 -36.23
C PHE A 19 21.07 0.91 -34.87
N SER A 20 21.61 1.97 -34.28
CA SER A 20 21.08 2.50 -33.02
C SER A 20 19.71 3.20 -33.19
N GLN A 21 19.48 3.90 -34.30
CA GLN A 21 18.18 4.51 -34.61
C GLN A 21 17.11 3.46 -34.95
N ALA A 22 17.45 2.40 -35.70
CA ALA A 22 16.51 1.34 -36.02
C ALA A 22 16.07 0.53 -34.79
N ALA A 23 16.99 0.22 -33.90
CA ALA A 23 16.65 -0.46 -32.63
C ALA A 23 15.73 0.42 -31.73
N TYR A 24 16.03 1.70 -31.58
CA TYR A 24 15.21 2.63 -30.80
C TYR A 24 13.79 2.82 -31.37
N THR A 25 13.65 2.88 -32.71
CA THR A 25 12.33 2.99 -33.34
C THR A 25 11.53 1.69 -33.26
N GLN A 26 12.18 0.53 -33.28
CA GLN A 26 11.52 -0.77 -33.16
C GLN A 26 11.00 -1.00 -31.74
N ASP A 27 11.75 -0.65 -30.69
CA ASP A 27 11.33 -0.75 -29.30
C ASP A 27 10.11 0.17 -28.97
N THR A 28 10.11 1.39 -29.52
CA THR A 28 8.99 2.32 -29.34
C THR A 28 7.72 1.82 -30.04
N ALA A 29 7.82 1.25 -31.25
CA ALA A 29 6.69 0.69 -31.99
C ALA A 29 6.10 -0.54 -31.28
N THR A 30 6.94 -1.41 -30.72
CA THR A 30 6.52 -2.59 -29.97
C THR A 30 5.83 -2.19 -28.68
N THR A 31 6.39 -1.27 -27.91
CA THR A 31 5.78 -0.71 -26.68
C THR A 31 4.42 -0.10 -26.98
N PHE A 32 4.30 0.67 -28.05
CA PHE A 32 3.03 1.29 -28.45
C PHE A 32 1.97 0.22 -28.78
N LYS A 33 2.32 -0.81 -29.55
CA LYS A 33 1.41 -1.90 -29.93
C LYS A 33 0.90 -2.66 -28.71
N LEU A 34 1.79 -3.08 -27.80
CA LEU A 34 1.44 -3.80 -26.58
C LEU A 34 0.57 -2.94 -25.65
N THR A 35 0.88 -1.64 -25.55
CA THR A 35 0.08 -0.71 -24.73
C THR A 35 -1.33 -0.53 -25.30
N GLN A 36 -1.48 -0.42 -26.63
CA GLN A 36 -2.80 -0.34 -27.26
C GLN A 36 -3.61 -1.63 -27.06
N GLU A 37 -2.99 -2.80 -27.17
CA GLU A 37 -3.60 -4.08 -26.84
C GLU A 37 -4.07 -4.13 -25.40
N ALA A 38 -3.21 -3.72 -24.44
CA ALA A 38 -3.52 -3.66 -23.03
C ALA A 38 -4.72 -2.73 -22.74
N ILE A 39 -4.78 -1.55 -23.37
CA ILE A 39 -5.90 -0.60 -23.23
C ILE A 39 -7.20 -1.23 -23.74
N LYS A 40 -7.17 -1.91 -24.88
CA LYS A 40 -8.34 -2.61 -25.44
C LYS A 40 -8.80 -3.74 -24.53
N LEU A 41 -7.90 -4.59 -24.08
CA LEU A 41 -8.20 -5.72 -23.21
C LEU A 41 -8.67 -5.28 -21.81
N ARG A 42 -8.20 -4.13 -21.33
CA ARG A 42 -8.67 -3.57 -20.05
C ARG A 42 -10.19 -3.35 -20.02
N GLN A 43 -10.83 -3.06 -21.13
CA GLN A 43 -12.28 -2.90 -21.22
C GLN A 43 -13.04 -4.20 -20.89
N GLN A 44 -12.36 -5.35 -20.99
CA GLN A 44 -12.91 -6.68 -20.71
C GLN A 44 -12.75 -7.10 -19.24
N GLY A 45 -12.19 -6.22 -18.39
CA GLY A 45 -11.97 -6.53 -16.97
C GLY A 45 -10.90 -7.59 -16.74
N ALA A 46 -11.11 -8.42 -15.73
CA ALA A 46 -10.17 -9.51 -15.37
C ALA A 46 -9.98 -10.52 -16.52
N ILE A 47 -11.01 -10.77 -17.34
CA ILE A 47 -10.93 -11.66 -18.50
C ILE A 47 -9.91 -11.12 -19.53
N GLY A 48 -9.87 -9.79 -19.71
CA GLY A 48 -8.88 -9.17 -20.60
C GLY A 48 -7.45 -9.36 -20.10
N LEU A 49 -7.22 -9.30 -18.78
CA LEU A 49 -5.92 -9.63 -18.18
C LEU A 49 -5.54 -11.09 -18.45
N GLU A 50 -6.46 -12.02 -18.22
CA GLU A 50 -6.20 -13.44 -18.51
C GLU A 50 -5.88 -13.68 -19.99
N THR A 51 -6.58 -13.00 -20.89
CA THR A 51 -6.33 -13.07 -22.34
C THR A 51 -4.92 -12.59 -22.66
N PHE A 52 -4.53 -11.42 -22.13
CA PHE A 52 -3.17 -10.89 -22.32
C PHE A 52 -2.10 -11.85 -21.81
N LEU A 53 -2.28 -12.37 -20.58
CA LEU A 53 -1.32 -13.30 -19.96
C LEU A 53 -1.16 -14.59 -20.78
N LYS A 54 -2.24 -15.10 -21.37
CA LYS A 54 -2.20 -16.30 -22.24
C LYS A 54 -1.50 -16.01 -23.58
N SER A 55 -1.79 -14.86 -24.20
CA SER A 55 -1.22 -14.49 -25.50
C SER A 55 0.29 -14.21 -25.45
N HIS A 56 0.78 -13.75 -24.28
CA HIS A 56 2.18 -13.35 -24.08
C HIS A 56 2.91 -14.25 -23.06
N LEU A 57 2.51 -15.50 -22.94
CA LEU A 57 3.07 -16.41 -21.91
C LEU A 57 4.59 -16.59 -22.04
N SER A 58 5.12 -16.64 -23.28
CA SER A 58 6.56 -16.72 -23.56
C SER A 58 7.35 -15.50 -23.11
N ASP A 59 6.69 -14.33 -23.08
CA ASP A 59 7.30 -13.04 -22.78
C ASP A 59 7.25 -12.71 -21.28
N LEU A 60 6.52 -13.52 -20.50
CA LEU A 60 6.33 -13.39 -19.06
C LEU A 60 7.49 -14.02 -18.27
N THR A 61 8.72 -13.74 -18.68
CA THR A 61 9.90 -14.04 -17.87
C THR A 61 9.86 -13.23 -16.54
N SER A 62 10.68 -13.57 -15.57
CA SER A 62 10.65 -12.84 -14.29
C SER A 62 12.03 -12.22 -13.98
N PRO A 63 12.19 -10.91 -14.14
CA PRO A 63 11.22 -9.88 -14.58
C PRO A 63 11.02 -9.92 -16.11
N PRO A 64 9.83 -9.53 -16.62
CA PRO A 64 9.57 -9.41 -18.06
C PRO A 64 10.29 -8.18 -18.64
N SER A 65 10.28 -8.08 -19.99
CA SER A 65 10.83 -6.90 -20.66
C SER A 65 10.11 -5.61 -20.23
N PRO A 66 10.76 -4.44 -20.33
CA PRO A 66 10.14 -3.16 -19.98
C PRO A 66 8.81 -2.89 -20.70
N GLU A 67 8.69 -3.31 -21.97
CA GLU A 67 7.50 -3.11 -22.80
C GLU A 67 6.33 -3.94 -22.29
N VAL A 68 6.54 -5.24 -22.04
CA VAL A 68 5.54 -6.16 -21.48
C VAL A 68 5.15 -5.71 -20.08
N LYS A 69 6.12 -5.28 -19.26
CA LYS A 69 5.87 -4.74 -17.92
C LYS A 69 4.95 -3.51 -17.98
N THR A 70 5.25 -2.56 -18.88
CA THR A 70 4.46 -1.33 -19.06
C THR A 70 3.02 -1.66 -19.50
N ALA A 71 2.85 -2.55 -20.47
CA ALA A 71 1.54 -2.98 -20.94
C ALA A 71 0.72 -3.65 -19.82
N LEU A 72 1.34 -4.55 -19.06
CA LEU A 72 0.68 -5.20 -17.91
C LEU A 72 0.28 -4.19 -16.81
N GLU A 73 1.16 -3.25 -16.47
CA GLU A 73 0.86 -2.23 -15.47
C GLU A 73 -0.30 -1.32 -15.90
N GLN A 74 -0.37 -0.99 -17.21
CA GLN A 74 -1.49 -0.26 -17.79
C GLN A 74 -2.80 -1.06 -17.72
N LEU A 75 -2.75 -2.36 -18.03
CA LEU A 75 -3.91 -3.23 -17.99
C LEU A 75 -4.41 -3.48 -16.57
N CYS A 76 -3.49 -3.75 -15.66
CA CYS A 76 -3.80 -4.04 -14.26
C CYS A 76 -4.17 -2.81 -13.43
N GLN A 77 -3.66 -1.62 -13.81
CA GLN A 77 -3.63 -0.41 -12.96
C GLN A 77 -2.93 -0.66 -11.62
N GLN A 78 -1.83 -1.38 -11.69
CA GLN A 78 -0.97 -1.68 -10.55
C GLN A 78 0.49 -1.74 -11.01
N ARG A 79 1.37 -1.06 -10.30
CA ARG A 79 2.83 -1.19 -10.49
C ARG A 79 3.28 -2.59 -10.10
N ASP A 80 4.23 -3.15 -10.86
CA ASP A 80 4.76 -4.52 -10.68
C ASP A 80 3.69 -5.63 -10.84
N CYS A 81 2.66 -5.39 -11.65
CA CYS A 81 1.54 -6.31 -11.88
C CYS A 81 1.98 -7.70 -12.38
N TYR A 82 3.09 -7.80 -13.10
CA TYR A 82 3.60 -9.08 -13.59
C TYR A 82 3.82 -10.10 -12.45
N ALA A 83 4.12 -9.61 -11.24
CA ALA A 83 4.33 -10.46 -10.06
C ALA A 83 3.02 -10.87 -9.38
N SER A 84 1.98 -10.03 -9.43
CA SER A 84 0.70 -10.27 -8.75
C SER A 84 -0.39 -10.81 -9.66
N LYS A 85 -0.40 -10.39 -10.92
CA LYS A 85 -1.43 -10.69 -11.93
C LYS A 85 -2.84 -10.35 -11.43
N LEU A 86 -2.97 -9.21 -10.72
CA LEU A 86 -4.23 -8.72 -10.16
C LEU A 86 -4.81 -7.61 -11.03
N TYR A 87 -6.06 -7.75 -11.43
CA TYR A 87 -6.80 -6.70 -12.15
C TYR A 87 -7.51 -5.78 -11.15
N TRP A 88 -7.27 -4.47 -11.24
CA TRP A 88 -7.88 -3.49 -10.36
C TRP A 88 -8.81 -2.54 -11.13
N TYR A 89 -10.03 -2.39 -10.66
CA TYR A 89 -10.91 -1.30 -11.04
C TYR A 89 -10.44 0.01 -10.39
N THR A 90 -10.56 1.11 -11.13
CA THR A 90 -10.29 2.47 -10.65
C THR A 90 -11.56 3.33 -10.59
N ASP A 91 -12.70 2.72 -10.87
CA ASP A 91 -14.04 3.28 -10.82
C ASP A 91 -14.89 2.34 -9.96
N LEU A 92 -15.41 2.86 -8.83
CA LEU A 92 -16.17 2.06 -7.88
C LEU A 92 -17.49 1.56 -8.46
N GLU A 93 -18.15 2.33 -9.34
CA GLU A 93 -19.43 1.90 -9.95
C GLU A 93 -19.20 0.72 -10.90
N LYS A 94 -18.10 0.72 -11.66
CA LYS A 94 -17.71 -0.44 -12.47
C LYS A 94 -17.38 -1.66 -11.61
N ALA A 95 -16.68 -1.46 -10.48
CA ALA A 95 -16.42 -2.53 -9.53
C ALA A 95 -17.73 -3.10 -8.92
N LYS A 96 -18.68 -2.24 -8.55
CA LYS A 96 -20.00 -2.65 -8.06
C LYS A 96 -20.79 -3.44 -9.11
N ALA A 97 -20.75 -3.00 -10.37
CA ALA A 97 -21.39 -3.73 -11.47
C ALA A 97 -20.79 -5.14 -11.63
N ALA A 98 -19.46 -5.25 -11.60
CA ALA A 98 -18.76 -6.55 -11.65
C ALA A 98 -19.08 -7.43 -10.43
N ALA A 99 -19.15 -6.84 -9.23
CA ALA A 99 -19.52 -7.51 -8.00
C ALA A 99 -20.95 -8.08 -8.03
N LYS A 100 -21.90 -7.30 -8.53
CA LYS A 100 -23.29 -7.76 -8.73
C LYS A 100 -23.39 -8.93 -9.69
N THR A 101 -22.61 -8.91 -10.79
CA THR A 101 -22.63 -9.99 -11.79
C THR A 101 -21.96 -11.26 -11.27
N SER A 102 -20.86 -11.14 -10.51
CA SER A 102 -20.08 -12.28 -10.04
C SER A 102 -20.53 -12.83 -8.68
N GLY A 103 -21.30 -12.05 -7.91
CA GLY A 103 -21.65 -12.37 -6.52
C GLY A 103 -20.51 -12.16 -5.51
N LYS A 104 -19.33 -11.70 -5.97
CA LYS A 104 -18.15 -11.49 -5.11
C LYS A 104 -18.22 -10.15 -4.36
N PRO A 105 -17.71 -10.07 -3.12
CA PRO A 105 -17.48 -8.81 -2.44
C PRO A 105 -16.38 -7.99 -3.13
N ILE A 106 -16.32 -6.69 -2.80
CA ILE A 106 -15.29 -5.78 -3.32
C ILE A 106 -14.21 -5.59 -2.26
N LEU A 107 -12.94 -5.79 -2.64
CA LEU A 107 -11.79 -5.31 -1.86
C LEU A 107 -11.40 -3.94 -2.41
N SER A 108 -11.65 -2.87 -1.66
CA SER A 108 -11.39 -1.50 -2.06
C SER A 108 -10.21 -0.91 -1.27
N LEU A 109 -9.05 -0.80 -1.92
CA LEU A 109 -7.88 -0.14 -1.34
C LEU A 109 -8.02 1.38 -1.42
N ARG A 110 -7.88 2.07 -0.29
CA ARG A 110 -7.72 3.53 -0.20
C ARG A 110 -6.27 3.86 0.17
N LEU A 111 -5.66 4.79 -0.57
CA LEU A 111 -4.23 5.12 -0.41
C LEU A 111 -3.95 6.59 -0.74
N LEU A 112 -2.82 7.09 -0.26
CA LEU A 112 -2.24 8.34 -0.76
C LEU A 112 -1.35 8.05 -1.97
N GLY A 113 -1.50 8.86 -3.02
CA GLY A 113 -0.89 8.62 -4.32
C GLY A 113 -1.64 7.54 -5.11
N ARG A 114 -0.97 6.85 -6.01
CA ARG A 114 -1.56 5.90 -6.95
C ARG A 114 -0.92 4.52 -6.81
N LEU A 115 -1.70 3.45 -7.01
CA LEU A 115 -1.21 2.07 -6.94
C LEU A 115 -0.34 1.70 -8.15
N ASP A 116 -0.55 2.36 -9.28
CA ASP A 116 0.13 2.13 -10.56
C ASP A 116 1.43 2.95 -10.74
N THR A 117 1.87 3.69 -9.71
CA THR A 117 3.12 4.46 -9.73
C THR A 117 4.11 3.99 -8.67
N ASP A 118 5.40 4.24 -8.89
CA ASP A 118 6.44 3.88 -7.90
C ASP A 118 6.31 4.69 -6.61
N LEU A 119 6.03 5.98 -6.74
CA LEU A 119 5.94 6.91 -5.62
C LEU A 119 4.49 7.03 -5.12
N SER A 120 4.02 6.00 -4.42
CA SER A 120 2.82 6.02 -3.59
C SER A 120 3.21 5.96 -2.10
N CYS A 121 2.26 6.01 -1.17
CA CYS A 121 2.58 5.92 0.26
C CYS A 121 3.30 4.60 0.60
N ALA A 122 4.07 4.58 1.69
CA ALA A 122 4.93 3.46 2.04
C ALA A 122 4.14 2.13 2.15
N ASN A 123 2.97 2.14 2.81
CA ASN A 123 2.17 0.93 2.96
C ASN A 123 1.72 0.34 1.61
N SER A 124 1.24 1.16 0.68
CA SER A 124 0.84 0.67 -0.64
C SER A 124 2.01 0.08 -1.44
N ARG A 125 3.23 0.62 -1.28
CA ARG A 125 4.45 0.03 -1.85
C ARG A 125 4.77 -1.32 -1.21
N PHE A 126 4.61 -1.44 0.11
CA PHE A 126 4.81 -2.71 0.81
C PHE A 126 3.77 -3.76 0.42
N PHE A 127 2.51 -3.38 0.23
CA PHE A 127 1.48 -4.31 -0.29
C PHE A 127 1.89 -4.91 -1.63
N ARG A 128 2.45 -4.09 -2.53
CA ARG A 128 2.91 -4.53 -3.87
C ARG A 128 4.07 -5.50 -3.85
N VAL A 129 4.86 -5.54 -2.77
CA VAL A 129 6.01 -6.43 -2.67
C VAL A 129 5.83 -7.57 -1.66
N ALA A 130 4.96 -7.41 -0.66
CA ALA A 130 4.78 -8.40 0.41
C ALA A 130 3.46 -9.18 0.32
N LEU A 131 2.37 -8.54 -0.13
CA LEU A 131 1.03 -9.14 -0.11
C LEU A 131 0.61 -9.61 -1.50
N TYR A 132 0.57 -8.70 -2.47
CA TYR A 132 -0.01 -9.00 -3.79
C TYR A 132 0.81 -10.00 -4.64
N PRO A 133 2.15 -10.07 -4.56
CA PRO A 133 2.92 -11.11 -5.25
C PRO A 133 2.83 -12.48 -4.56
N ASN A 134 2.44 -12.52 -3.29
CA ASN A 134 2.28 -13.78 -2.55
C ASN A 134 1.27 -14.68 -3.27
N SER A 135 1.68 -15.92 -3.57
CA SER A 135 0.91 -16.83 -4.41
C SER A 135 -0.47 -17.17 -3.84
N GLU A 136 -0.55 -17.44 -2.54
CA GLU A 136 -1.82 -17.76 -1.88
C GLU A 136 -2.76 -16.55 -1.82
N ILE A 137 -2.22 -15.37 -1.49
CA ILE A 137 -3.00 -14.13 -1.43
C ILE A 137 -3.50 -13.75 -2.82
N SER A 138 -2.62 -13.73 -3.82
CA SER A 138 -3.01 -13.33 -5.17
C SER A 138 -4.03 -14.27 -5.79
N GLN A 139 -3.92 -15.57 -5.52
CA GLN A 139 -4.92 -16.55 -5.94
C GLN A 139 -6.24 -16.29 -5.23
N PHE A 140 -6.23 -16.17 -3.89
CA PHE A 140 -7.44 -15.94 -3.11
C PHE A 140 -8.17 -14.65 -3.51
N LEU A 141 -7.42 -13.58 -3.77
CA LEU A 141 -7.97 -12.31 -4.23
C LEU A 141 -8.65 -12.44 -5.60
N ARG A 142 -8.03 -13.11 -6.57
CA ARG A 142 -8.63 -13.31 -7.91
C ARG A 142 -9.90 -14.16 -7.84
N GLU A 143 -9.91 -15.17 -6.99
CA GLU A 143 -11.02 -16.11 -6.90
C GLU A 143 -12.22 -15.53 -6.15
N ASN A 144 -11.99 -14.70 -5.13
CA ASN A 144 -13.03 -14.34 -4.16
C ASN A 144 -13.40 -12.85 -4.11
N PHE A 145 -12.64 -11.95 -4.76
CA PHE A 145 -12.90 -10.52 -4.68
C PHE A 145 -12.93 -9.84 -6.05
N ILE A 146 -13.72 -8.78 -6.15
CA ILE A 146 -13.54 -7.72 -7.15
C ILE A 146 -12.60 -6.67 -6.54
N LEU A 147 -11.48 -6.40 -7.21
CA LEU A 147 -10.46 -5.50 -6.69
C LEU A 147 -10.67 -4.08 -7.19
N HIS A 148 -10.68 -3.13 -6.29
CA HIS A 148 -10.82 -1.70 -6.57
C HIS A 148 -9.78 -0.91 -5.78
N TRP A 149 -9.22 0.16 -6.36
CA TRP A 149 -8.46 1.13 -5.59
C TRP A 149 -8.85 2.56 -5.95
N GLN A 150 -8.70 3.45 -4.98
CA GLN A 150 -8.94 4.87 -5.16
C GLN A 150 -7.93 5.69 -4.36
N THR A 151 -7.40 6.73 -5.01
CA THR A 151 -6.57 7.76 -4.37
C THR A 151 -7.42 8.58 -3.42
N VAL A 152 -6.98 8.73 -2.17
CA VAL A 152 -7.59 9.66 -1.20
C VAL A 152 -7.14 11.08 -1.54
N ARG A 153 -5.82 11.26 -1.75
CA ARG A 153 -5.19 12.51 -2.21
C ARG A 153 -3.77 12.23 -2.72
N PRO A 154 -3.10 13.19 -3.36
CA PRO A 154 -1.69 13.07 -3.71
C PRO A 154 -0.84 12.77 -2.48
N VAL A 155 0.22 11.97 -2.66
CA VAL A 155 1.19 11.72 -1.60
C VAL A 155 2.29 12.79 -1.65
N PRO A 156 2.69 13.36 -0.51
CA PRO A 156 3.81 14.30 -0.45
C PRO A 156 5.11 13.64 -0.92
N LYS A 157 5.86 14.34 -1.76
CA LYS A 157 7.18 13.92 -2.25
C LYS A 157 8.25 14.84 -1.70
N VAL A 158 9.37 14.23 -1.28
CA VAL A 158 10.59 14.94 -0.91
C VAL A 158 11.65 14.60 -1.92
N THR A 159 12.23 15.61 -2.51
CA THR A 159 13.38 15.49 -3.42
C THR A 159 14.57 16.17 -2.79
N ILE A 160 15.64 15.40 -2.58
CA ILE A 160 16.95 15.95 -2.17
C ILE A 160 17.78 16.02 -3.45
N ASP A 161 18.08 17.22 -3.89
CA ASP A 161 18.99 17.48 -5.00
C ASP A 161 20.39 17.74 -4.44
N PHE A 162 21.38 16.95 -4.84
CA PHE A 162 22.76 17.05 -4.36
C PHE A 162 23.58 18.09 -5.13
N GLY A 163 22.99 18.79 -6.12
CA GLY A 163 23.65 19.81 -6.91
C GLY A 163 24.64 19.30 -7.96
N ASP A 164 24.87 18.00 -8.04
CA ASP A 164 25.78 17.34 -8.99
C ASP A 164 25.04 16.43 -10.00
N GLY A 165 23.72 16.62 -10.11
CA GLY A 165 22.84 15.83 -10.98
C GLY A 165 22.24 14.61 -10.29
N ARG A 166 22.73 14.19 -9.13
CA ARG A 166 22.10 13.12 -8.33
C ARG A 166 20.91 13.65 -7.57
N LYS A 167 19.82 12.87 -7.59
CA LYS A 167 18.59 13.17 -6.84
C LYS A 167 18.12 11.96 -6.06
N LEU A 168 17.58 12.20 -4.88
CA LEU A 168 16.93 11.20 -4.04
C LEU A 168 15.46 11.58 -3.85
N GLU A 169 14.54 10.82 -4.41
CA GLU A 169 13.11 11.02 -4.24
C GLU A 169 12.53 10.04 -3.24
N ARG A 170 11.70 10.52 -2.35
CA ARG A 170 10.96 9.73 -1.35
C ARG A 170 9.55 10.29 -1.18
N THR A 171 8.66 9.45 -0.68
CA THR A 171 7.34 9.87 -0.22
C THR A 171 7.29 9.81 1.29
N ILE A 172 6.55 10.70 1.89
CA ILE A 172 6.34 10.76 3.33
C ILE A 172 4.86 10.95 3.64
N THR A 173 4.48 10.56 4.85
CA THR A 173 3.13 10.56 5.39
C THR A 173 2.14 9.64 4.66
N GLY A 174 1.01 9.42 5.29
CA GLY A 174 -0.11 8.66 4.77
C GLY A 174 -0.02 7.16 5.06
N ASN A 175 -1.17 6.59 5.17
CA ASN A 175 -1.38 5.16 5.34
C ASN A 175 -2.32 4.65 4.24
N SER A 176 -2.51 3.34 4.21
CA SER A 176 -3.47 2.69 3.30
C SER A 176 -4.33 1.72 4.07
N ILE A 177 -5.54 1.50 3.59
CA ILE A 177 -6.53 0.62 4.19
C ILE A 177 -7.28 -0.15 3.11
N HIS A 178 -7.56 -1.42 3.36
CA HIS A 178 -8.40 -2.26 2.50
C HIS A 178 -9.80 -2.35 3.12
N TYR A 179 -10.79 -1.77 2.46
CA TYR A 179 -12.19 -1.95 2.79
C TYR A 179 -12.74 -3.19 2.11
N ILE A 180 -13.49 -4.00 2.84
CA ILE A 180 -14.33 -5.05 2.29
C ILE A 180 -15.73 -4.47 2.17
N LEU A 181 -16.24 -4.41 0.92
CA LEU A 181 -17.56 -3.85 0.62
C LEU A 181 -18.47 -4.94 0.06
N ASP A 182 -19.75 -4.82 0.33
CA ASP A 182 -20.74 -5.61 -0.38
C ASP A 182 -20.90 -5.15 -1.85
N ASN A 183 -21.75 -5.82 -2.62
CA ASN A 183 -22.00 -5.50 -4.02
C ASN A 183 -22.74 -4.18 -4.24
N ALA A 184 -23.27 -3.56 -3.18
CA ALA A 184 -23.83 -2.20 -3.20
C ALA A 184 -22.79 -1.13 -2.84
N GLY A 185 -21.59 -1.53 -2.40
CA GLY A 185 -20.50 -0.63 -1.98
C GLY A 185 -20.58 -0.25 -0.51
N ARG A 186 -21.42 -0.93 0.30
CA ARG A 186 -21.49 -0.68 1.74
C ARG A 186 -20.34 -1.40 2.45
N PRO A 187 -19.61 -0.75 3.37
CA PRO A 187 -18.56 -1.40 4.15
C PRO A 187 -19.09 -2.55 5.00
N ILE A 188 -18.37 -3.67 4.96
CA ILE A 188 -18.55 -4.84 5.83
C ILE A 188 -17.45 -4.88 6.87
N ASP A 189 -16.22 -4.53 6.48
CA ASP A 189 -15.05 -4.49 7.34
C ASP A 189 -13.96 -3.62 6.71
N ALA A 190 -12.87 -3.37 7.44
CA ALA A 190 -11.73 -2.65 6.92
C ALA A 190 -10.43 -3.09 7.60
N ILE A 191 -9.43 -3.49 6.81
CA ILE A 191 -8.12 -3.97 7.27
C ILE A 191 -7.12 -2.81 7.19
N PRO A 192 -6.74 -2.16 8.30
CA PRO A 192 -5.89 -0.99 8.31
C PRO A 192 -4.41 -1.34 8.26
N GLY A 193 -3.64 -0.65 7.43
CA GLY A 193 -2.18 -0.74 7.42
C GLY A 193 -1.62 -2.05 6.86
N LEU A 194 -0.36 -2.37 7.22
CA LEU A 194 0.36 -3.53 6.73
C LEU A 194 0.26 -4.70 7.71
N TYR A 195 -0.12 -5.84 7.21
CA TYR A 195 -0.13 -7.14 7.90
C TYR A 195 0.90 -8.08 7.29
N GLY A 196 1.38 -9.04 8.06
CA GLY A 196 2.10 -10.19 7.53
C GLY A 196 1.21 -11.01 6.57
N PRO A 197 1.80 -11.66 5.54
CA PRO A 197 1.02 -12.35 4.50
C PRO A 197 -0.01 -13.34 5.03
N LYS A 198 0.35 -14.18 6.00
CA LYS A 198 -0.60 -15.17 6.56
C LYS A 198 -1.70 -14.52 7.38
N ALA A 199 -1.35 -13.49 8.18
CA ALA A 199 -2.34 -12.73 8.95
C ALA A 199 -3.31 -11.99 8.02
N PHE A 200 -2.81 -11.35 6.95
CA PHE A 200 -3.65 -10.71 5.94
C PHE A 200 -4.60 -11.70 5.27
N LEU A 201 -4.08 -12.87 4.85
CA LEU A 201 -4.90 -13.92 4.24
C LEU A 201 -5.97 -14.45 5.21
N LYS A 202 -5.65 -14.57 6.50
CA LYS A 202 -6.63 -14.94 7.54
C LYS A 202 -7.77 -13.92 7.61
N GLN A 203 -7.45 -12.62 7.64
CA GLN A 203 -8.46 -11.54 7.62
C GLN A 203 -9.31 -11.59 6.34
N LEU A 204 -8.70 -11.77 5.17
CA LEU A 204 -9.43 -11.90 3.91
C LEU A 204 -10.41 -13.07 3.92
N LYS A 205 -10.03 -14.22 4.45
CA LYS A 205 -10.90 -15.40 4.54
C LYS A 205 -12.08 -15.17 5.48
N GLN A 206 -11.85 -14.54 6.62
CA GLN A 206 -12.90 -14.21 7.58
C GLN A 206 -13.91 -13.20 7.01
N THR A 207 -13.40 -12.16 6.35
CA THR A 207 -14.25 -11.10 5.76
C THR A 207 -14.99 -11.59 4.52
N GLU A 208 -14.40 -12.47 3.71
CA GLU A 208 -15.09 -13.10 2.59
C GLU A 208 -16.26 -13.97 3.07
N ALA A 209 -16.04 -14.79 4.11
CA ALA A 209 -17.06 -15.65 4.68
C ALA A 209 -18.29 -14.86 5.17
N ILE A 210 -18.08 -13.77 5.93
CA ILE A 210 -19.20 -12.92 6.37
C ILE A 210 -19.84 -12.17 5.21
N ALA A 211 -19.07 -11.69 4.22
CA ALA A 211 -19.62 -11.04 3.04
C ALA A 211 -20.54 -11.97 2.25
N THR A 212 -20.15 -13.23 2.12
CA THR A 212 -20.98 -14.29 1.48
C THR A 212 -22.26 -14.56 2.27
N GLU A 213 -22.23 -14.58 3.60
CA GLU A 213 -23.42 -14.73 4.44
C GLU A 213 -24.35 -13.51 4.34
N LEU A 214 -23.78 -12.30 4.40
CA LEU A 214 -24.52 -11.04 4.28
C LEU A 214 -25.18 -10.88 2.92
N SER A 215 -24.56 -11.36 1.84
CA SER A 215 -25.13 -11.30 0.48
C SER A 215 -26.48 -12.00 0.33
N LYS A 216 -26.78 -12.97 1.21
CA LYS A 216 -28.04 -13.73 1.27
C LYS A 216 -29.07 -13.12 2.23
N SER A 217 -28.77 -11.93 2.78
CA SER A 217 -29.55 -11.31 3.83
C SER A 217 -29.90 -9.86 3.48
N SER A 218 -30.98 -9.33 4.04
CA SER A 218 -31.41 -7.96 3.83
C SER A 218 -32.07 -7.38 5.08
N GLY A 219 -32.25 -6.05 5.12
CA GLY A 219 -32.98 -5.36 6.17
C GLY A 219 -32.41 -5.62 7.57
N THR A 220 -33.27 -5.94 8.52
CA THR A 220 -32.89 -6.16 9.93
C THR A 220 -31.95 -7.36 10.09
N LYS A 221 -32.13 -8.42 9.30
CA LYS A 221 -31.27 -9.62 9.35
C LYS A 221 -29.83 -9.28 8.97
N TYR A 222 -29.63 -8.49 7.89
CA TYR A 222 -28.30 -8.01 7.48
C TYR A 222 -27.62 -7.22 8.61
N LYS A 223 -28.34 -6.26 9.21
CA LYS A 223 -27.81 -5.45 10.31
C LYS A 223 -27.42 -6.31 11.51
N SER A 224 -28.29 -7.22 11.93
CA SER A 224 -28.02 -8.11 13.05
C SER A 224 -26.81 -9.02 12.82
N LEU A 225 -26.66 -9.59 11.63
CA LEU A 225 -25.51 -10.43 11.28
C LEU A 225 -24.19 -9.61 11.27
N LEU A 226 -24.21 -8.40 10.72
CA LEU A 226 -23.05 -7.53 10.71
C LEU A 226 -22.64 -7.12 12.13
N GLN A 227 -23.60 -6.74 12.96
CA GLN A 227 -23.35 -6.41 14.37
C GLN A 227 -22.77 -7.62 15.14
N GLN A 228 -23.36 -8.81 14.99
CA GLN A 228 -22.84 -10.03 15.61
C GLN A 228 -21.43 -10.39 15.14
N TYR A 229 -21.13 -10.13 13.86
CA TYR A 229 -19.78 -10.32 13.33
C TYR A 229 -18.78 -9.42 14.09
N HIS A 230 -19.03 -8.11 14.17
CA HIS A 230 -18.12 -7.18 14.84
C HIS A 230 -17.99 -7.44 16.35
N LEU A 231 -19.07 -7.83 17.04
CA LEU A 231 -18.99 -8.27 18.44
C LEU A 231 -18.05 -9.49 18.58
N ARG A 232 -18.21 -10.51 17.73
CA ARG A 232 -17.32 -11.69 17.77
C ARG A 232 -15.86 -11.35 17.48
N GLN A 233 -15.61 -10.41 16.55
CA GLN A 233 -14.25 -9.95 16.27
C GLN A 233 -13.62 -9.24 17.47
N LEU A 234 -14.35 -8.33 18.12
CA LEU A 234 -13.88 -7.66 19.35
C LEU A 234 -13.57 -8.64 20.49
N ASP A 235 -14.46 -9.59 20.72
CA ASP A 235 -14.23 -10.64 21.71
C ASP A 235 -13.01 -11.49 21.35
N GLY A 236 -12.87 -11.85 20.09
CA GLY A 236 -11.73 -12.61 19.57
C GLY A 236 -10.41 -11.85 19.77
N ILE A 237 -10.36 -10.57 19.41
CA ILE A 237 -9.19 -9.70 19.60
C ILE A 237 -8.84 -9.59 21.08
N GLN A 238 -9.82 -9.36 21.94
CA GLN A 238 -9.59 -9.22 23.39
C GLN A 238 -9.10 -10.55 24.01
N ASN A 239 -9.63 -11.67 23.59
CA ASN A 239 -9.22 -12.99 24.08
C ASN A 239 -7.80 -13.34 23.60
N GLN A 240 -7.48 -13.06 22.33
CA GLN A 240 -6.14 -13.27 21.79
C GLN A 240 -5.11 -12.38 22.49
N TRP A 241 -5.43 -11.11 22.74
CA TRP A 241 -4.60 -10.19 23.50
C TRP A 241 -4.24 -10.75 24.89
N ARG A 242 -5.24 -11.26 25.62
CA ARG A 242 -5.00 -11.88 26.94
C ARG A 242 -4.12 -13.14 26.83
N ALA A 243 -4.39 -13.99 25.86
CA ALA A 243 -3.63 -15.20 25.62
C ALA A 243 -2.15 -14.91 25.28
N ASP A 244 -1.92 -13.97 24.40
CA ASP A 244 -0.56 -13.58 23.97
C ASP A 244 0.23 -12.97 25.13
N LEU A 245 -0.34 -12.06 25.90
CA LEU A 245 0.33 -11.48 27.05
C LEU A 245 0.58 -12.51 28.17
N SER A 246 -0.36 -13.42 28.39
CA SER A 246 -0.17 -14.56 29.30
C SER A 246 0.99 -15.45 28.88
N GLN A 247 1.12 -15.74 27.58
CA GLN A 247 2.26 -16.49 27.02
C GLN A 247 3.61 -15.78 27.25
N LEU A 248 3.60 -14.45 27.34
CA LEU A 248 4.78 -13.65 27.71
C LEU A 248 5.00 -13.52 29.22
N GLY A 249 4.22 -14.20 30.04
CA GLY A 249 4.31 -14.20 31.51
C GLY A 249 3.61 -13.03 32.20
N ILE A 250 2.78 -12.26 31.50
CA ILE A 250 2.03 -11.15 32.08
C ILE A 250 0.70 -11.68 32.61
N GLN A 251 0.60 -11.88 33.93
CA GLN A 251 -0.54 -12.52 34.59
C GLN A 251 -1.78 -11.64 34.66
N SER A 252 -1.63 -10.33 34.65
CA SER A 252 -2.73 -9.37 34.69
C SER A 252 -2.63 -8.44 33.47
N PRO A 253 -3.01 -8.93 32.27
CA PRO A 253 -2.93 -8.13 31.06
C PRO A 253 -3.75 -6.84 31.20
N PRO A 254 -3.18 -5.68 30.84
CA PRO A 254 -3.95 -4.45 30.78
C PRO A 254 -5.07 -4.60 29.75
N GLN A 255 -6.20 -3.95 29.99
CA GLN A 255 -7.28 -3.93 29.01
C GLN A 255 -6.87 -3.09 27.80
N LEU A 256 -7.32 -3.50 26.63
CA LEU A 256 -7.28 -2.67 25.43
C LEU A 256 -8.31 -1.56 25.61
N VAL A 257 -7.87 -0.40 26.10
CA VAL A 257 -8.72 0.75 26.36
C VAL A 257 -8.86 1.59 25.10
N GLU A 258 -10.03 2.19 24.90
CA GLU A 258 -10.21 3.29 23.98
C GLU A 258 -9.34 4.47 24.44
N ASN A 259 -8.41 4.87 23.59
CA ASN A 259 -7.74 6.15 23.73
C ASN A 259 -8.16 7.01 22.54
N PRO A 260 -9.27 7.75 22.63
CA PRO A 260 -9.56 8.77 21.64
C PRO A 260 -8.39 9.75 21.65
N ILE A 261 -7.69 9.83 20.52
CA ILE A 261 -6.65 10.86 20.34
C ILE A 261 -7.40 12.18 20.19
N ASN A 262 -7.62 12.84 21.32
CA ASN A 262 -8.27 14.14 21.33
C ASN A 262 -7.23 15.20 20.98
N LEU A 263 -7.12 15.52 19.69
CA LEU A 263 -6.18 16.51 19.18
C LEU A 263 -6.92 17.85 19.05
N THR A 264 -6.46 18.84 19.78
CA THR A 264 -6.92 20.24 19.65
C THR A 264 -6.34 20.93 18.44
N SER A 265 -5.34 20.32 17.77
CA SER A 265 -4.69 20.81 16.56
C SER A 265 -4.34 19.64 15.64
N PRO A 266 -4.13 19.87 14.33
CA PRO A 266 -3.70 18.84 13.41
C PRO A 266 -2.43 18.15 13.90
N PRO A 267 -2.35 16.81 13.83
CA PRO A 267 -1.21 16.05 14.33
C PRO A 267 0.03 16.28 13.47
N SER A 268 1.20 16.25 14.09
CA SER A 268 2.47 16.33 13.35
C SER A 268 2.68 15.09 12.48
N ALA A 269 3.39 15.25 11.37
CA ALA A 269 3.78 14.14 10.49
C ALA A 269 4.58 13.05 11.25
N ARG A 270 5.34 13.43 12.26
CA ARG A 270 6.07 12.52 13.15
C ARG A 270 5.14 11.63 13.95
N LEU A 271 4.07 12.20 14.53
CA LEU A 271 3.07 11.45 15.28
C LEU A 271 2.32 10.50 14.34
N ALA A 272 1.83 10.98 13.20
CA ALA A 272 1.17 10.17 12.20
C ALA A 272 2.08 9.05 11.64
N GLY A 273 3.38 9.34 11.46
CA GLY A 273 4.38 8.37 10.98
C GLY A 273 4.69 7.27 11.99
N SER A 274 4.51 7.51 13.30
CA SER A 274 4.82 6.52 14.34
C SER A 274 3.77 5.41 14.46
N LEU A 275 2.58 5.60 13.90
CA LEU A 275 1.48 4.62 13.97
C LEU A 275 1.74 3.37 13.14
N ALA A 276 2.45 3.47 12.03
CA ALA A 276 2.84 2.33 11.20
C ALA A 276 4.37 2.14 11.28
N VAL A 277 4.82 1.06 11.89
CA VAL A 277 6.24 0.84 12.20
C VAL A 277 7.07 0.65 10.93
N SER A 278 6.62 -0.16 9.97
CA SER A 278 7.30 -0.38 8.69
C SER A 278 7.45 0.92 7.89
N LYS A 279 6.40 1.75 7.87
CA LYS A 279 6.43 3.08 7.27
C LYS A 279 7.41 4.00 8.01
N SER A 280 7.37 4.02 9.34
CA SER A 280 8.24 4.85 10.17
C SER A 280 9.73 4.57 9.93
N VAL A 281 10.12 3.30 9.72
CA VAL A 281 11.51 2.93 9.42
C VAL A 281 12.04 3.60 8.14
N VAL A 282 11.22 3.76 7.11
CA VAL A 282 11.63 4.37 5.84
C VAL A 282 11.41 5.87 5.78
N GLU A 283 10.50 6.43 6.58
CA GLU A 283 10.12 7.84 6.55
C GLU A 283 10.82 8.68 7.65
N ARG A 284 11.08 8.10 8.83
CA ARG A 284 11.65 8.83 9.97
C ARG A 284 12.95 9.57 9.66
N PRO A 285 13.93 9.00 8.91
CA PRO A 285 15.14 9.74 8.59
C PRO A 285 14.88 11.01 7.80
N ILE A 286 13.85 11.03 6.95
CA ILE A 286 13.48 12.17 6.12
C ILE A 286 12.66 13.16 6.92
N ILE A 287 11.69 12.70 7.71
CA ILE A 287 10.89 13.57 8.59
C ILE A 287 11.80 14.29 9.59
N ASN A 288 12.79 13.59 10.16
CA ASN A 288 13.76 14.19 11.07
C ASN A 288 14.63 15.28 10.42
N SER A 289 14.87 15.19 9.11
CA SER A 289 15.63 16.22 8.39
C SER A 289 14.80 17.48 8.06
N ILE A 290 13.47 17.34 8.01
CA ILE A 290 12.53 18.44 7.68
C ILE A 290 12.00 19.09 8.96
N GLN A 291 11.69 18.28 9.97
CA GLN A 291 11.18 18.71 11.27
C GLN A 291 12.24 18.47 12.33
N PRO A 292 12.90 19.51 12.85
CA PRO A 292 13.81 19.38 14.00
C PRO A 292 13.06 18.84 15.21
N GLU A 293 13.80 18.17 16.10
CA GLU A 293 13.24 17.56 17.31
C GLU A 293 12.67 18.62 18.25
N THR A 294 11.39 18.88 18.17
CA THR A 294 10.65 19.55 19.23
C THR A 294 9.83 18.50 19.98
N LEU A 295 10.20 18.32 21.25
CA LEU A 295 9.49 17.57 22.29
C LEU A 295 8.93 16.20 21.87
N ASP A 296 9.40 15.22 22.57
CA ASP A 296 8.93 13.85 22.58
C ASP A 296 7.42 13.80 22.95
N VAL A 297 6.55 14.09 21.99
CA VAL A 297 5.15 13.71 22.11
C VAL A 297 5.12 12.20 21.96
N SER A 298 5.64 11.55 22.99
CA SER A 298 5.43 10.12 23.17
C SER A 298 3.92 9.91 23.13
N SER A 299 3.47 9.33 22.02
CA SER A 299 2.05 9.05 21.79
C SER A 299 1.52 8.21 22.96
N ASN A 300 0.90 8.87 23.92
CA ASN A 300 0.27 8.21 25.08
C ASN A 300 -0.75 7.15 24.65
N SER A 301 -1.28 7.29 23.43
CA SER A 301 -2.23 6.38 22.81
C SER A 301 -1.70 4.97 22.56
N LEU A 302 -0.38 4.76 22.47
CA LEU A 302 0.24 3.45 22.26
C LEU A 302 0.91 2.89 23.53
N LYS A 303 0.77 3.57 24.69
CA LYS A 303 1.41 3.18 25.95
C LYS A 303 0.60 2.18 26.78
N ILE A 304 -0.20 1.32 26.14
CA ILE A 304 -0.88 0.22 26.83
C ILE A 304 0.16 -0.71 27.48
N ILE A 305 1.22 -0.99 26.74
CA ILE A 305 2.40 -1.74 27.15
C ILE A 305 3.66 -1.08 26.60
N ASP A 306 4.83 -1.39 27.15
CA ASP A 306 6.10 -0.85 26.68
C ASP A 306 6.51 -1.40 25.31
N GLN A 307 7.48 -0.74 24.67
CA GLN A 307 7.99 -1.15 23.35
C GLN A 307 8.64 -2.54 23.38
N ALA A 308 9.28 -2.92 24.49
CA ALA A 308 9.92 -4.23 24.62
C ALA A 308 8.86 -5.34 24.60
N THR A 309 7.73 -5.12 25.26
CA THR A 309 6.59 -6.05 25.25
C THR A 309 5.95 -6.13 23.86
N TRP A 310 5.77 -5.00 23.15
CA TRP A 310 5.32 -5.01 21.75
C TRP A 310 6.26 -5.84 20.86
N ASN A 311 7.57 -5.71 21.03
CA ASN A 311 8.54 -6.49 20.27
C ASN A 311 8.45 -7.99 20.57
N LYS A 312 8.20 -8.38 21.83
CA LYS A 312 7.99 -9.78 22.20
C LYS A 312 6.68 -10.33 21.62
N LEU A 313 5.59 -9.54 21.65
CA LEU A 313 4.34 -9.90 20.97
C LEU A 313 4.57 -10.15 19.49
N ALA A 314 5.28 -9.24 18.80
CA ALA A 314 5.59 -9.39 17.38
C ALA A 314 6.34 -10.70 17.06
N GLN A 315 7.17 -11.19 17.99
CA GLN A 315 7.89 -12.46 17.80
C GLN A 315 6.92 -13.66 17.74
N LEU A 316 5.78 -13.62 18.42
CA LEU A 316 4.75 -14.67 18.32
C LEU A 316 4.18 -14.77 16.90
N TYR A 317 4.15 -13.66 16.17
CA TYR A 317 3.61 -13.53 14.81
C TYR A 317 4.67 -13.50 13.71
N GLN A 318 5.94 -13.80 14.04
CA GLN A 318 7.05 -13.77 13.06
C GLN A 318 6.80 -14.72 11.87
N ASN A 319 6.17 -15.88 12.10
CA ASN A 319 5.85 -16.82 11.04
C ASN A 319 4.72 -16.32 10.12
N ASP A 320 3.84 -15.45 10.61
CA ASP A 320 2.76 -14.88 9.82
C ASP A 320 3.27 -13.75 8.90
N ALA A 321 4.42 -13.19 9.23
CA ALA A 321 5.10 -12.15 8.46
C ALA A 321 6.10 -12.70 7.42
N ARG A 322 6.29 -14.03 7.31
CA ARG A 322 7.21 -14.64 6.34
C ARG A 322 6.80 -14.36 4.91
N LEU A 323 7.76 -13.87 4.13
CA LEU A 323 7.59 -13.65 2.70
C LEU A 323 7.76 -14.96 1.92
N ASP A 324 6.97 -15.12 0.86
CA ASP A 324 7.13 -16.21 -0.09
C ASP A 324 8.24 -15.93 -1.13
N THR A 325 8.51 -16.92 -1.96
CA THR A 325 9.56 -16.83 -2.99
C THR A 325 9.29 -15.73 -4.02
N ASN A 326 8.02 -15.46 -4.38
CA ASN A 326 7.64 -14.44 -5.35
C ASN A 326 7.90 -13.03 -4.80
N SER A 327 7.52 -12.79 -3.55
CA SER A 327 7.79 -11.52 -2.84
C SER A 327 9.30 -11.27 -2.70
N ILE A 328 10.06 -12.31 -2.32
CA ILE A 328 11.53 -12.23 -2.20
C ILE A 328 12.17 -11.91 -3.56
N ALA A 329 11.76 -12.60 -4.63
CA ALA A 329 12.27 -12.37 -5.98
C ALA A 329 12.00 -10.92 -6.45
N LEU A 330 10.79 -10.40 -6.19
CA LEU A 330 10.46 -9.02 -6.53
C LEU A 330 11.29 -8.01 -5.73
N ILE A 331 11.48 -8.22 -4.43
CA ILE A 331 12.35 -7.36 -3.60
C ILE A 331 13.78 -7.37 -4.13
N GLN A 332 14.30 -8.53 -4.51
CA GLN A 332 15.62 -8.67 -5.11
C GLN A 332 15.74 -7.89 -6.42
N ALA A 333 14.76 -8.01 -7.31
CA ALA A 333 14.73 -7.31 -8.59
C ALA A 333 14.67 -5.76 -8.44
N LYS A 334 14.05 -5.27 -7.37
CA LYS A 334 13.94 -3.81 -7.09
C LYS A 334 15.19 -3.23 -6.42
N LYS A 335 16.08 -4.05 -5.91
CA LYS A 335 17.36 -3.57 -5.36
C LYS A 335 18.32 -3.21 -6.49
N LEU A 336 19.18 -2.21 -6.22
CA LEU A 336 20.19 -1.79 -7.19
C LEU A 336 21.07 -2.98 -7.60
N PRO A 337 21.47 -3.10 -8.89
CA PRO A 337 22.23 -4.22 -9.43
C PRO A 337 23.55 -4.50 -8.70
N ASN A 338 24.13 -3.49 -8.05
CA ASN A 338 25.43 -3.59 -7.39
C ASN A 338 25.37 -4.21 -5.97
N THR A 339 24.19 -4.61 -5.48
CA THR A 339 24.05 -5.29 -4.19
C THR A 339 23.95 -6.80 -4.38
N THR A 340 24.96 -7.42 -4.97
CA THR A 340 25.06 -8.88 -5.16
C THR A 340 25.30 -9.67 -3.88
N ASP A 341 25.43 -9.01 -2.73
CA ASP A 341 25.64 -9.67 -1.46
C ASP A 341 24.34 -10.30 -0.94
N ARG A 342 24.22 -11.61 -1.13
CA ARG A 342 23.08 -12.42 -0.64
C ARG A 342 22.87 -12.30 0.88
N LYS A 343 23.94 -12.07 1.66
CA LYS A 343 23.85 -11.89 3.12
C LYS A 343 23.13 -10.59 3.46
N ASN A 344 23.40 -9.51 2.71
CA ASN A 344 22.72 -8.24 2.89
C ASN A 344 21.23 -8.34 2.52
N LEU A 345 20.87 -9.03 1.44
CA LEU A 345 19.48 -9.26 1.06
C LEU A 345 18.72 -10.04 2.15
N SER A 346 19.30 -11.13 2.65
CA SER A 346 18.70 -11.94 3.72
C SER A 346 18.49 -11.13 5.01
N LYS A 347 19.40 -10.21 5.34
CA LYS A 347 19.26 -9.31 6.48
C LYS A 347 18.12 -8.30 6.26
N VAL A 348 18.04 -7.72 5.06
CA VAL A 348 16.97 -6.77 4.71
C VAL A 348 15.60 -7.45 4.79
N ILE A 349 15.47 -8.68 4.25
CA ILE A 349 14.23 -9.45 4.30
C ILE A 349 13.85 -9.73 5.75
N ARG A 350 14.74 -10.28 6.57
CA ARG A 350 14.45 -10.56 7.99
C ARG A 350 14.05 -9.30 8.76
N ASN A 351 14.72 -8.18 8.54
CA ASN A 351 14.35 -6.92 9.18
C ASN A 351 12.95 -6.46 8.75
N PHE A 352 12.63 -6.59 7.47
CA PHE A 352 11.31 -6.23 6.95
C PHE A 352 10.21 -7.14 7.52
N GLU A 353 10.44 -8.46 7.56
CA GLU A 353 9.52 -9.42 8.19
C GLU A 353 9.29 -9.10 9.67
N THR A 354 10.36 -8.75 10.42
CA THR A 354 10.25 -8.38 11.84
C THR A 354 9.42 -7.12 12.05
N VAL A 355 9.65 -6.09 11.23
CA VAL A 355 8.90 -4.83 11.30
C VAL A 355 7.44 -5.05 10.89
N MET A 356 7.19 -5.88 9.88
CA MET A 356 5.85 -6.25 9.44
C MET A 356 5.08 -7.07 10.48
N ALA A 357 5.76 -7.96 11.22
CA ALA A 357 5.17 -8.67 12.36
C ALA A 357 4.72 -7.68 13.45
N LEU A 358 5.52 -6.65 13.73
CA LEU A 358 5.16 -5.62 14.69
C LEU A 358 3.98 -4.75 14.21
N ASP A 359 3.94 -4.41 12.91
CA ASP A 359 2.77 -3.75 12.33
C ASP A 359 1.51 -4.62 12.47
N THR A 360 1.63 -5.92 12.19
CA THR A 360 0.50 -6.85 12.29
C THR A 360 -0.17 -6.80 13.67
N VAL A 361 0.61 -6.95 14.74
CA VAL A 361 0.05 -6.96 16.10
C VAL A 361 -0.51 -5.61 16.52
N ARG A 362 0.13 -4.50 16.14
CA ARG A 362 -0.37 -3.15 16.43
C ARG A 362 -1.63 -2.83 15.66
N ASN A 363 -1.65 -3.14 14.37
CA ASN A 363 -2.82 -2.92 13.53
C ASN A 363 -4.01 -3.72 14.05
N GLU A 364 -3.81 -4.97 14.45
CA GLU A 364 -4.88 -5.82 14.96
C GLU A 364 -5.41 -5.33 16.31
N TYR A 365 -4.53 -5.16 17.29
CA TYR A 365 -4.95 -4.84 18.66
C TYR A 365 -5.37 -3.39 18.89
N ILE A 366 -4.95 -2.48 18.02
CA ILE A 366 -5.25 -1.05 18.18
C ILE A 366 -6.19 -0.56 17.06
N LEU A 367 -5.76 -0.65 15.80
CA LEU A 367 -6.47 0.02 14.71
C LEU A 367 -7.71 -0.77 14.26
N HIS A 368 -7.57 -2.07 14.05
CA HIS A 368 -8.69 -2.91 13.60
C HIS A 368 -9.75 -3.05 14.69
N ARG A 369 -9.30 -3.21 15.94
CA ARG A 369 -10.20 -3.17 17.08
C ARG A 369 -11.06 -1.90 17.11
N GLN A 370 -10.46 -0.73 16.90
CA GLN A 370 -11.21 0.55 16.87
C GLN A 370 -12.21 0.60 15.70
N ILE A 371 -11.85 0.06 14.55
CA ILE A 371 -12.77 -0.04 13.41
C ILE A 371 -13.98 -0.92 13.77
N HIS A 372 -13.77 -2.08 14.39
CA HIS A 372 -14.89 -2.93 14.83
C HIS A 372 -15.79 -2.23 15.85
N GLN A 373 -15.24 -1.41 16.74
CA GLN A 373 -16.04 -0.60 17.67
C GLN A 373 -16.92 0.39 16.90
N TRP A 374 -16.38 1.12 15.93
CA TRP A 374 -17.15 2.07 15.13
C TRP A 374 -18.32 1.41 14.38
N PHE A 375 -18.16 0.18 13.92
CA PHE A 375 -19.26 -0.57 13.30
C PHE A 375 -20.40 -0.90 14.29
N LEU A 376 -20.14 -0.88 15.60
CA LEU A 376 -21.15 -1.10 16.61
C LEU A 376 -21.79 0.20 17.11
N GLU A 377 -21.12 1.34 17.00
CA GLU A 377 -21.56 2.66 17.49
C GLU A 377 -22.59 3.36 16.60
N GLU A 378 -22.90 2.83 15.41
CA GLU A 378 -23.90 3.28 14.45
C GLU A 378 -23.61 4.52 13.55
N ASN A 379 -24.24 4.50 12.36
CA ASN A 379 -24.50 5.51 11.34
C ASN A 379 -23.37 6.01 10.42
N GLU A 380 -22.11 6.12 10.82
CA GLU A 380 -21.06 6.65 9.95
C GLU A 380 -20.38 5.58 9.10
N THR A 381 -20.52 4.30 9.47
CA THR A 381 -19.85 3.18 8.78
C THR A 381 -20.61 2.68 7.54
N SER A 382 -21.81 3.16 7.28
CA SER A 382 -22.62 2.74 6.13
C SER A 382 -22.14 3.29 4.79
N ASP A 383 -21.36 4.36 4.79
CA ASP A 383 -20.78 5.00 3.61
C ASP A 383 -19.25 4.88 3.66
N VAL A 384 -18.67 4.29 2.62
CA VAL A 384 -17.21 4.05 2.56
C VAL A 384 -16.39 5.34 2.55
N ASN A 385 -16.91 6.44 2.00
CA ASN A 385 -16.17 7.69 1.95
C ASN A 385 -16.16 8.39 3.32
N LYS A 386 -17.30 8.38 4.03
CA LYS A 386 -17.39 8.91 5.39
C LYS A 386 -16.51 8.10 6.36
N LEU A 387 -16.58 6.78 6.28
CA LEU A 387 -15.71 5.91 7.09
C LEU A 387 -14.24 6.16 6.75
N ASN A 388 -13.89 6.36 5.49
CA ASN A 388 -12.53 6.65 5.07
C ASN A 388 -12.03 8.00 5.63
N GLU A 389 -12.83 9.05 5.62
CA GLU A 389 -12.48 10.34 6.24
C GLU A 389 -12.21 10.16 7.74
N LYS A 390 -13.07 9.43 8.46
CA LYS A 390 -12.88 9.10 9.87
C LYS A 390 -11.59 8.34 10.12
N VAL A 391 -11.30 7.30 9.32
CA VAL A 391 -10.05 6.52 9.40
C VAL A 391 -8.81 7.41 9.20
N TYR A 392 -8.82 8.27 8.19
CA TYR A 392 -7.68 9.15 7.94
C TYR A 392 -7.52 10.23 9.02
N ALA A 393 -8.61 10.74 9.55
CA ALA A 393 -8.58 11.75 10.62
C ALA A 393 -8.16 11.15 11.97
N GLU A 394 -8.79 10.07 12.41
CA GLU A 394 -8.72 9.59 13.78
C GLU A 394 -7.75 8.42 13.99
N LEU A 395 -7.57 7.53 12.98
CA LEU A 395 -6.62 6.42 13.11
C LEU A 395 -5.26 6.73 12.48
N PHE A 396 -5.25 7.33 11.28
CA PHE A 396 -4.00 7.60 10.58
C PHE A 396 -3.43 8.99 10.88
N LEU A 397 -4.18 9.83 11.57
CA LEU A 397 -3.80 11.18 11.98
C LEU A 397 -3.35 12.05 10.81
N THR A 398 -4.03 11.92 9.67
CA THR A 398 -3.78 12.69 8.46
C THR A 398 -5.11 13.22 7.89
N PRO A 399 -5.84 14.09 8.65
CA PRO A 399 -7.15 14.58 8.26
C PRO A 399 -7.12 15.38 6.97
N SER A 400 -8.23 15.38 6.22
CA SER A 400 -8.37 16.17 4.99
C SER A 400 -8.33 17.68 5.24
N SER A 401 -8.67 18.11 6.47
CA SER A 401 -8.60 19.50 6.91
C SER A 401 -7.18 20.03 7.05
N ASP A 402 -6.17 19.14 7.13
CA ASP A 402 -4.75 19.54 7.09
C ASP A 402 -4.14 19.27 5.71
N PRO A 403 -4.09 20.25 4.82
CA PRO A 403 -3.51 20.11 3.48
C PRO A 403 -1.99 19.87 3.53
N TRP A 404 -1.33 20.25 4.61
CA TRP A 404 0.11 20.13 4.79
C TRP A 404 0.56 18.82 5.43
N LEU A 405 -0.38 18.01 5.92
CA LEU A 405 -0.10 16.70 6.52
C LEU A 405 0.87 16.76 7.71
N GLY A 406 0.81 17.83 8.49
CA GLY A 406 1.68 18.07 9.62
C GLY A 406 3.15 18.40 9.25
N LEU A 407 3.43 18.73 7.98
CA LEU A 407 4.79 19.01 7.50
C LEU A 407 5.15 20.50 7.55
N ALA A 408 4.17 21.40 7.52
CA ALA A 408 4.38 22.83 7.69
C ALA A 408 4.27 23.19 9.18
N ASN A 409 5.40 23.54 9.78
CA ASN A 409 5.46 23.90 11.20
C ASN A 409 5.49 25.42 11.35
N ASN A 410 4.50 25.97 12.06
CA ASN A 410 4.37 27.43 12.25
C ASN A 410 5.24 27.96 13.38
N ASP A 411 5.84 27.10 14.20
CA ASP A 411 6.59 27.49 15.41
C ASP A 411 8.11 27.55 15.16
N THR A 412 8.57 27.23 13.94
CA THR A 412 10.00 27.17 13.64
C THR A 412 10.39 28.27 12.65
N TYR A 413 11.29 29.15 13.05
CA TYR A 413 11.88 30.13 12.17
C TYR A 413 13.09 29.54 11.43
N ASN A 414 13.02 29.48 10.10
CA ASN A 414 14.06 28.90 9.24
C ASN A 414 14.78 29.95 8.34
N ALA A 415 14.49 31.23 8.56
CA ALA A 415 15.04 32.34 7.79
C ALA A 415 14.74 32.32 6.27
N ILE A 416 13.71 31.59 5.86
CA ILE A 416 13.20 31.54 4.48
C ILE A 416 11.89 32.33 4.43
N ASP A 417 11.67 33.11 3.38
CA ASP A 417 10.42 33.83 3.17
C ASP A 417 9.24 32.89 3.21
N ASN A 418 8.19 33.26 3.97
CA ASN A 418 7.00 32.44 4.23
C ASN A 418 7.33 31.01 4.75
N GLY A 419 8.44 30.85 5.50
CA GLY A 419 8.86 29.53 6.00
C GLY A 419 9.23 28.52 4.90
N GLY A 420 9.40 28.96 3.65
CA GLY A 420 9.62 28.11 2.48
C GLY A 420 8.33 27.56 1.87
N ILE A 421 7.17 28.00 2.34
CA ILE A 421 5.87 27.60 1.78
C ILE A 421 5.66 28.31 0.44
N VAL A 422 5.56 27.54 -0.64
CA VAL A 422 5.25 28.03 -1.99
C VAL A 422 3.85 27.55 -2.36
N GLU A 423 2.90 28.48 -2.40
CA GLU A 423 1.56 28.21 -2.93
C GLU A 423 1.54 28.45 -4.44
N ASN A 424 1.23 27.43 -5.22
CA ASN A 424 0.96 27.61 -6.65
C ASN A 424 -0.37 28.36 -6.83
N PRO A 425 -0.43 29.50 -7.54
CA PRO A 425 -1.66 30.27 -7.70
C PRO A 425 -2.75 29.60 -8.54
N VAL A 426 -2.60 28.37 -9.00
CA VAL A 426 -3.48 27.72 -10.00
C VAL A 426 -4.66 26.95 -9.37
N SER A 427 -4.84 26.89 -8.07
CA SER A 427 -5.97 26.13 -7.48
C SER A 427 -7.13 26.97 -6.93
N ARG A 428 -7.19 28.26 -7.20
CA ARG A 428 -8.37 29.09 -6.91
C ARG A 428 -9.23 29.35 -8.17
N SER A 429 -9.66 28.28 -8.83
CA SER A 429 -10.79 28.37 -9.75
C SER A 429 -12.02 27.76 -9.09
N ARG A 430 -12.85 28.64 -8.65
CA ARG A 430 -14.26 28.69 -8.21
C ARG A 430 -15.08 27.42 -8.34
#